data_002cf99d45742a9e98853fb338acfaf7
#
_entry.id   002cf99d45742a9e98853fb338acfaf7
#
_cell.length_a   1.000
_cell.length_b   1.000
_cell.length_c   1.000
_cell.angle_alpha   90.00
_cell.angle_beta   90.00
_cell.angle_gamma   90.00
#
_symmetry.space_group_name_H-M   'P 1'
#
loop_
_entity.id
_entity.type
_entity.pdbx_description
1 polymer ?
#
loop_
_entity_poly.entity_id
_entity_poly.type
_entity_poly.pdbx_seq_one_letter_code
_entity_poly.pdbx_strand_id
1 'polypeptide(L)'
;ETDPGEKDIAFDAASGTYVLSDAALAAHVDARAAAAHVAEALGDMPQTVTLGDESLSGGSELHDALTRLNAYVGATQALTLGGNQAATVDAARIAGWLSQGDDGSVTLDTQAIDDWCHGELSDQLDSVGTERTYTRPDGKVVTVSGGIYGWCIDGDALAEQIAAALEAGAAGSIEIPCTSSAATVNPHGQDWGARYIDVDRTEQHARFYGDDGSIIWESDVVTGQPNKGHDTPAGVWSITSREHDDINLRGPVGDDGEPEWDSHVQYWMGVVGSAVGFHNAPWRSQFGGNIYTWYGSHGCINLSMEKADELYNVIQVGDVCIVHD
;
A
#
# COMPACT_ATOMS: atom_id res chain seq x y z
N GLU A 1 35.82 19.05 -28.24
CA GLU A 1 34.58 18.69 -28.97
C GLU A 1 33.56 18.37 -27.89
N THR A 2 32.66 19.33 -27.61
CA THR A 2 31.53 19.12 -26.69
C THR A 2 30.53 18.15 -27.32
N ASP A 3 30.09 17.16 -26.58
CA ASP A 3 29.04 16.25 -27.01
C ASP A 3 27.75 17.07 -27.28
N PRO A 4 27.17 17.02 -28.50
CA PRO A 4 26.02 17.88 -28.87
C PRO A 4 24.70 17.50 -28.13
N GLY A 5 24.77 16.68 -27.12
CA GLY A 5 23.64 16.26 -26.28
C GLY A 5 23.77 16.58 -24.79
N GLU A 6 24.87 17.20 -24.36
CA GLU A 6 25.05 17.55 -22.95
C GLU A 6 24.21 18.81 -22.61
N LYS A 7 23.29 18.66 -21.63
CA LYS A 7 22.46 19.77 -21.17
C LYS A 7 23.31 20.75 -20.35
N ASP A 8 22.98 22.04 -20.45
CA ASP A 8 23.67 23.11 -19.72
C ASP A 8 23.60 22.95 -18.20
N ILE A 9 22.51 22.36 -17.71
CA ILE A 9 22.30 22.03 -16.29
C ILE A 9 22.09 20.53 -16.16
N ALA A 10 22.88 19.88 -15.34
CA ALA A 10 22.82 18.44 -15.10
C ALA A 10 22.60 18.14 -13.61
N PHE A 11 21.90 17.03 -13.33
CA PHE A 11 21.76 16.52 -11.96
C PHE A 11 23.01 15.77 -11.54
N ASP A 12 23.65 16.22 -10.47
CA ASP A 12 24.76 15.52 -9.83
C ASP A 12 24.23 14.60 -8.71
N ALA A 13 24.24 13.30 -8.97
CA ALA A 13 23.77 12.30 -8.02
C ALA A 13 24.62 12.21 -6.74
N ALA A 14 25.87 12.67 -6.77
CA ALA A 14 26.74 12.63 -5.59
C ALA A 14 26.39 13.72 -4.57
N SER A 15 26.03 14.92 -5.03
CA SER A 15 25.57 16.02 -4.20
C SER A 15 24.05 16.03 -3.99
N GLY A 16 23.28 15.35 -4.86
CA GLY A 16 21.83 15.39 -4.90
C GLY A 16 21.27 16.74 -5.37
N THR A 17 22.05 17.47 -6.16
CA THR A 17 21.70 18.82 -6.66
C THR A 17 21.92 18.94 -8.16
N TYR A 18 21.28 19.92 -8.77
CA TYR A 18 21.61 20.32 -10.13
C TYR A 18 22.81 21.29 -10.12
N VAL A 19 23.68 21.15 -11.10
CA VAL A 19 24.87 21.97 -11.31
C VAL A 19 24.99 22.38 -12.76
N LEU A 20 25.67 23.49 -13.03
CA LEU A 20 26.06 23.85 -14.40
C LEU A 20 27.09 22.85 -14.90
N SER A 21 26.92 22.36 -16.14
CA SER A 21 27.87 21.47 -16.77
C SER A 21 29.14 22.28 -17.18
N ASP A 22 30.28 21.56 -17.28
CA ASP A 22 31.51 22.16 -17.80
C ASP A 22 31.32 22.69 -19.24
N ALA A 23 30.46 22.03 -20.02
CA ALA A 23 30.11 22.43 -21.38
C ALA A 23 29.32 23.75 -21.37
N ALA A 24 28.35 23.90 -20.46
CA ALA A 24 27.60 25.16 -20.29
C ALA A 24 28.52 26.33 -19.89
N LEU A 25 29.39 26.10 -18.90
CA LEU A 25 30.36 27.10 -18.48
C LEU A 25 31.25 27.51 -19.64
N ALA A 26 31.74 26.60 -20.48
CA ALA A 26 32.57 26.90 -21.64
C ALA A 26 31.81 27.62 -22.76
N ALA A 27 30.54 27.26 -22.99
CA ALA A 27 29.70 27.82 -24.05
C ALA A 27 29.18 29.26 -23.76
N HIS A 28 28.91 29.53 -22.46
CA HIS A 28 28.25 30.74 -22.01
C HIS A 28 29.19 31.80 -21.39
N VAL A 29 30.51 31.56 -21.33
CA VAL A 29 31.44 32.57 -20.80
C VAL A 29 31.46 33.79 -21.69
N ASP A 30 31.05 34.94 -21.14
CA ASP A 30 31.32 36.27 -21.73
C ASP A 30 32.76 36.70 -21.40
N ALA A 31 33.66 36.47 -22.34
CA ALA A 31 35.08 36.75 -22.15
C ALA A 31 35.36 38.22 -21.79
N ARG A 32 34.50 39.15 -22.21
CA ARG A 32 34.66 40.60 -21.90
C ARG A 32 34.23 40.88 -20.47
N ALA A 33 33.09 40.35 -20.04
CA ALA A 33 32.60 40.49 -18.68
C ALA A 33 33.55 39.81 -17.69
N ALA A 34 33.97 38.56 -18.00
CA ALA A 34 34.94 37.81 -17.20
C ALA A 34 36.28 38.57 -17.05
N ALA A 35 36.82 39.11 -18.14
CA ALA A 35 38.04 39.91 -18.09
C ALA A 35 37.88 41.19 -17.25
N ALA A 36 36.73 41.86 -17.32
CA ALA A 36 36.44 43.03 -16.50
C ALA A 36 36.40 42.68 -15.01
N HIS A 37 35.71 41.60 -14.66
CA HIS A 37 35.59 41.10 -13.26
C HIS A 37 36.97 40.69 -12.70
N VAL A 38 37.76 39.94 -13.48
CA VAL A 38 39.13 39.58 -13.09
C VAL A 38 40.00 40.86 -12.92
N ALA A 39 39.91 41.85 -13.82
CA ALA A 39 40.66 43.07 -13.71
C ALA A 39 40.32 43.88 -12.46
N GLU A 40 39.07 43.93 -12.07
CA GLU A 40 38.60 44.56 -10.84
C GLU A 40 39.12 43.80 -9.59
N ALA A 41 38.98 42.49 -9.57
CA ALA A 41 39.43 41.67 -8.46
C ALA A 41 40.95 41.69 -8.26
N LEU A 42 41.74 41.84 -9.29
CA LEU A 42 43.21 41.96 -9.21
C LEU A 42 43.68 43.16 -8.38
N GLY A 43 42.82 44.16 -8.16
CA GLY A 43 43.13 45.29 -7.25
C GLY A 43 43.43 44.82 -5.84
N ASP A 44 42.85 43.74 -5.39
CA ASP A 44 43.01 43.14 -4.04
C ASP A 44 44.00 41.96 -4.01
N MET A 45 44.65 41.64 -5.15
CA MET A 45 45.63 40.56 -5.32
C MET A 45 45.20 39.20 -4.76
N PRO A 46 43.99 38.70 -5.02
CA PRO A 46 43.58 37.39 -4.59
C PRO A 46 44.31 36.27 -5.32
N GLN A 47 44.49 35.10 -4.68
CA GLN A 47 45.08 33.93 -5.34
C GLN A 47 44.15 33.28 -6.37
N THR A 48 42.83 33.43 -6.20
CA THR A 48 41.78 32.93 -7.08
C THR A 48 40.70 33.96 -7.22
N VAL A 49 40.13 34.07 -8.43
CA VAL A 49 38.94 34.88 -8.72
C VAL A 49 37.86 33.91 -9.16
N THR A 50 36.73 33.91 -8.47
CA THR A 50 35.55 33.13 -8.84
C THR A 50 34.71 33.98 -9.78
N LEU A 51 34.39 33.45 -10.95
CA LEU A 51 33.50 34.10 -11.91
C LEU A 51 32.04 33.75 -11.50
N GLY A 52 31.20 34.78 -11.38
CA GLY A 52 29.79 34.65 -11.13
C GLY A 52 28.94 34.80 -12.41
N ASP A 53 27.61 34.86 -12.22
CA ASP A 53 26.64 34.98 -13.33
C ASP A 53 26.86 36.17 -14.24
N GLU A 54 27.45 37.24 -13.72
CA GLU A 54 27.84 38.45 -14.47
C GLU A 54 28.90 38.13 -15.55
N SER A 55 29.57 37.03 -15.46
CA SER A 55 30.58 36.56 -16.42
C SER A 55 30.03 35.59 -17.45
N LEU A 56 28.73 35.29 -17.41
CA LEU A 56 28.06 34.37 -18.31
C LEU A 56 27.09 35.11 -19.25
N SER A 57 27.14 34.78 -20.53
CA SER A 57 26.11 35.16 -21.49
C SER A 57 24.81 34.37 -21.18
N GLY A 58 23.71 35.07 -20.90
CA GLY A 58 22.48 34.42 -20.42
C GLY A 58 22.56 33.88 -18.98
N GLY A 59 23.55 34.34 -18.19
CA GLY A 59 23.83 33.82 -16.85
C GLY A 59 22.65 33.93 -15.88
N SER A 60 21.83 34.97 -15.97
CA SER A 60 20.65 35.13 -15.14
C SER A 60 19.57 34.08 -15.43
N GLU A 61 19.36 33.69 -16.69
CA GLU A 61 18.37 32.70 -17.10
C GLU A 61 18.81 31.30 -16.66
N LEU A 62 20.08 30.95 -16.83
CA LEU A 62 20.66 29.70 -16.35
C LEU A 62 20.60 29.60 -14.82
N HIS A 63 20.92 30.69 -14.13
CA HIS A 63 20.86 30.74 -12.67
C HIS A 63 19.42 30.57 -12.14
N ASP A 64 18.44 31.22 -12.79
CA ASP A 64 17.03 31.11 -12.44
C ASP A 64 16.52 29.69 -12.66
N ALA A 65 16.92 29.04 -13.75
CA ALA A 65 16.59 27.62 -14.01
C ALA A 65 17.25 26.68 -12.99
N LEU A 66 18.52 26.87 -12.70
CA LEU A 66 19.27 26.09 -11.70
C LEU A 66 18.66 26.26 -10.30
N THR A 67 18.29 27.50 -9.93
CA THR A 67 17.64 27.76 -8.64
C THR A 67 16.30 27.06 -8.52
N ARG A 68 15.46 27.07 -9.58
CA ARG A 68 14.19 26.38 -9.60
C ARG A 68 14.36 24.88 -9.51
N LEU A 69 15.28 24.28 -10.27
CA LEU A 69 15.57 22.85 -10.22
C LEU A 69 16.04 22.43 -8.83
N ASN A 70 16.94 23.22 -8.22
CA ASN A 70 17.41 22.93 -6.87
C ASN A 70 16.35 23.14 -5.78
N ALA A 71 15.38 24.03 -5.98
CA ALA A 71 14.23 24.15 -5.10
C ALA A 71 13.37 22.87 -5.12
N TYR A 72 13.14 22.29 -6.30
CA TYR A 72 12.42 21.02 -6.43
C TYR A 72 13.16 19.86 -5.74
N VAL A 73 14.43 19.61 -6.10
CA VAL A 73 15.16 18.46 -5.53
C VAL A 73 15.48 18.62 -4.04
N GLY A 74 15.49 19.85 -3.54
CA GLY A 74 15.59 20.15 -2.12
C GLY A 74 14.31 19.84 -1.33
N ALA A 75 13.15 19.72 -1.99
CA ALA A 75 11.85 19.47 -1.36
C ALA A 75 11.61 18.00 -1.04
N THR A 76 12.60 17.28 -0.56
CA THR A 76 12.52 15.85 -0.22
C THR A 76 11.42 15.57 0.80
N GLN A 77 10.74 14.41 0.66
CA GLN A 77 9.66 14.01 1.58
C GLN A 77 9.98 12.67 2.24
N ALA A 78 9.86 12.63 3.57
CA ALA A 78 9.77 11.37 4.29
C ALA A 78 8.31 10.88 4.26
N LEU A 79 8.06 9.69 3.72
CA LEU A 79 6.73 9.11 3.70
C LEU A 79 6.56 8.16 4.89
N THR A 80 5.51 8.36 5.68
CA THR A 80 5.20 7.53 6.84
C THR A 80 3.89 6.76 6.62
N LEU A 81 3.81 5.55 7.15
CA LEU A 81 2.62 4.69 7.12
C LEU A 81 2.38 4.13 8.52
N GLY A 82 1.21 4.40 9.07
CA GLY A 82 0.91 4.03 10.46
C GLY A 82 1.91 4.59 11.47
N GLY A 83 2.41 5.78 11.23
CA GLY A 83 3.40 6.46 12.07
C GLY A 83 4.85 5.97 11.93
N ASN A 84 5.13 5.00 11.05
CA ASN A 84 6.48 4.49 10.78
C ASN A 84 6.97 4.96 9.42
N GLN A 85 8.28 5.22 9.29
CA GLN A 85 8.85 5.55 7.99
C GLN A 85 8.70 4.36 7.03
N ALA A 86 8.07 4.61 5.88
CA ALA A 86 7.76 3.61 4.88
C ALA A 86 8.58 3.79 3.59
N ALA A 87 8.76 5.04 3.15
CA ALA A 87 9.51 5.36 1.94
C ALA A 87 10.11 6.78 2.02
N THR A 88 10.84 7.18 0.99
CA THR A 88 11.38 8.53 0.85
C THR A 88 11.29 8.97 -0.60
N VAL A 89 10.81 10.18 -0.82
CA VAL A 89 10.94 10.91 -2.08
C VAL A 89 12.23 11.71 -1.97
N ASP A 90 13.32 11.15 -2.46
CA ASP A 90 14.65 11.76 -2.41
C ASP A 90 14.93 12.64 -3.63
N ALA A 91 16.06 13.36 -3.60
CA ALA A 91 16.46 14.25 -4.67
C ALA A 91 16.61 13.54 -6.03
N ALA A 92 17.09 12.30 -6.05
CA ALA A 92 17.29 11.54 -7.29
C ALA A 92 15.95 11.16 -7.93
N ARG A 93 14.97 10.73 -7.12
CA ARG A 93 13.61 10.45 -7.59
C ARG A 93 12.94 11.72 -8.12
N ILE A 94 13.04 12.84 -7.39
CA ILE A 94 12.49 14.13 -7.82
C ILE A 94 13.12 14.55 -9.14
N ALA A 95 14.44 14.44 -9.28
CA ALA A 95 15.14 14.79 -10.53
C ALA A 95 14.63 13.96 -11.73
N GLY A 96 14.23 12.70 -11.50
CA GLY A 96 13.61 11.84 -12.51
C GLY A 96 12.23 12.31 -12.99
N TRP A 97 11.55 13.13 -12.20
CA TRP A 97 10.23 13.70 -12.52
C TRP A 97 10.32 15.12 -13.10
N LEU A 98 11.53 15.68 -13.23
CA LEU A 98 11.72 17.02 -13.77
C LEU A 98 12.16 16.96 -15.23
N SER A 99 11.63 17.88 -16.02
CA SER A 99 12.08 18.14 -17.39
C SER A 99 12.45 19.59 -17.56
N GLN A 100 13.44 19.85 -18.43
CA GLN A 100 13.91 21.18 -18.79
C GLN A 100 13.58 21.44 -20.25
N GLY A 101 12.92 22.54 -20.54
CA GLY A 101 12.75 23.07 -21.89
C GLY A 101 13.94 23.88 -22.37
N ASP A 102 14.10 24.01 -23.70
CA ASP A 102 15.16 24.80 -24.34
C ASP A 102 15.06 26.29 -24.01
N ASP A 103 13.88 26.73 -23.54
CA ASP A 103 13.60 28.10 -23.08
C ASP A 103 13.92 28.33 -21.58
N GLY A 104 14.55 27.34 -20.92
CA GLY A 104 14.85 27.36 -19.48
C GLY A 104 13.63 27.11 -18.60
N SER A 105 12.50 26.70 -19.17
CA SER A 105 11.35 26.26 -18.37
C SER A 105 11.65 24.95 -17.62
N VAL A 106 11.08 24.80 -16.41
CA VAL A 106 11.14 23.58 -15.61
C VAL A 106 9.73 23.06 -15.42
N THR A 107 9.50 21.82 -15.77
CA THR A 107 8.20 21.16 -15.66
C THR A 107 8.31 19.94 -14.75
N LEU A 108 7.39 19.83 -13.81
CA LEU A 108 7.20 18.64 -12.96
C LEU A 108 6.23 17.68 -13.66
N ASP A 109 6.65 16.44 -13.85
CA ASP A 109 5.83 15.37 -14.41
C ASP A 109 4.97 14.75 -13.29
N THR A 110 3.76 15.28 -13.12
CA THR A 110 2.82 14.81 -12.11
C THR A 110 2.25 13.42 -12.44
N GLN A 111 2.23 13.03 -13.74
CA GLN A 111 1.82 11.68 -14.12
C GLN A 111 2.86 10.64 -13.66
N ALA A 112 4.15 10.96 -13.76
CA ALA A 112 5.20 10.06 -13.27
C ALA A 112 5.17 9.91 -11.73
N ILE A 113 4.73 10.93 -11.00
CA ILE A 113 4.48 10.83 -9.55
C ILE A 113 3.31 9.87 -9.29
N ASP A 114 2.21 10.07 -10.01
CA ASP A 114 1.01 9.23 -9.92
C ASP A 114 1.32 7.76 -10.25
N ASP A 115 2.00 7.51 -11.37
CA ASP A 115 2.42 6.17 -11.80
C ASP A 115 3.31 5.49 -10.74
N TRP A 116 4.18 6.24 -10.06
CA TRP A 116 5.01 5.71 -8.98
C TRP A 116 4.18 5.37 -7.74
N CYS A 117 3.22 6.20 -7.37
CA CYS A 117 2.34 5.95 -6.21
C CYS A 117 1.48 4.70 -6.42
N HIS A 118 0.89 4.53 -7.62
CA HIS A 118 0.04 3.39 -7.97
C HIS A 118 0.82 2.12 -8.36
N GLY A 119 2.10 2.23 -8.71
CA GLY A 119 2.96 1.12 -9.08
C GLY A 119 3.92 0.72 -7.95
N GLU A 120 5.19 1.13 -8.07
CA GLU A 120 6.27 0.69 -7.18
C GLU A 120 5.94 0.88 -5.69
N LEU A 121 5.33 1.99 -5.29
CA LEU A 121 5.04 2.26 -3.89
C LEU A 121 3.87 1.41 -3.37
N SER A 122 2.78 1.32 -4.15
CA SER A 122 1.63 0.46 -3.82
C SER A 122 2.06 -1.01 -3.74
N ASP A 123 2.85 -1.50 -4.70
CA ASP A 123 3.39 -2.87 -4.69
C ASP A 123 4.21 -3.19 -3.42
N GLN A 124 4.84 -2.19 -2.82
CA GLN A 124 5.64 -2.36 -1.60
C GLN A 124 4.81 -2.28 -0.32
N LEU A 125 3.74 -1.51 -0.30
CA LEU A 125 3.04 -1.13 0.94
C LEU A 125 1.67 -1.77 1.08
N ASP A 126 0.97 -2.04 -0.04
CA ASP A 126 -0.36 -2.63 0.01
C ASP A 126 -0.30 -4.10 0.44
N SER A 127 -1.20 -4.45 1.34
CA SER A 127 -1.37 -5.84 1.80
C SER A 127 -2.75 -6.41 1.50
N VAL A 128 -3.73 -5.57 1.16
CA VAL A 128 -5.07 -6.02 0.76
C VAL A 128 -4.98 -6.95 -0.45
N GLY A 129 -5.47 -8.18 -0.32
CA GLY A 129 -5.52 -9.17 -1.40
C GLY A 129 -4.17 -9.82 -1.76
N THR A 130 -3.05 -9.34 -1.23
CA THR A 130 -1.71 -9.86 -1.52
C THR A 130 -1.43 -11.18 -0.81
N GLU A 131 -0.35 -11.85 -1.22
CA GLU A 131 0.13 -13.04 -0.53
C GLU A 131 0.86 -12.66 0.77
N ARG A 132 0.44 -13.26 1.88
CA ARG A 132 1.00 -13.06 3.22
C ARG A 132 1.34 -14.37 3.88
N THR A 133 2.52 -14.47 4.46
CA THR A 133 2.97 -15.64 5.22
C THR A 133 3.08 -15.29 6.70
N TYR A 134 2.49 -16.10 7.55
CA TYR A 134 2.54 -15.93 9.00
C TYR A 134 2.72 -17.27 9.72
N THR A 135 3.07 -17.20 10.99
CA THR A 135 3.17 -18.40 11.84
C THR A 135 2.06 -18.35 12.88
N ARG A 136 1.18 -19.35 12.85
CA ARG A 136 0.15 -19.55 13.87
C ARG A 136 0.79 -19.79 15.26
N PRO A 137 0.10 -19.49 16.38
CA PRO A 137 0.63 -19.74 17.73
C PRO A 137 1.01 -21.19 18.00
N ASP A 138 0.42 -22.16 17.30
CA ASP A 138 0.78 -23.59 17.39
C ASP A 138 2.01 -23.97 16.55
N GLY A 139 2.60 -23.02 15.82
CA GLY A 139 3.81 -23.22 15.01
C GLY A 139 3.56 -23.58 13.55
N LYS A 140 2.30 -23.75 13.11
CA LYS A 140 2.00 -23.94 11.67
C LYS A 140 2.33 -22.68 10.90
N VAL A 141 3.13 -22.80 9.84
CA VAL A 141 3.37 -21.73 8.87
C VAL A 141 2.27 -21.77 7.82
N VAL A 142 1.62 -20.63 7.62
CA VAL A 142 0.48 -20.47 6.72
C VAL A 142 0.81 -19.40 5.68
N THR A 143 0.46 -19.68 4.43
CA THR A 143 0.46 -18.68 3.35
C THR A 143 -0.97 -18.49 2.86
N VAL A 144 -1.43 -17.25 2.79
CA VAL A 144 -2.78 -16.90 2.40
C VAL A 144 -2.76 -15.72 1.43
N SER A 145 -3.64 -15.75 0.42
CA SER A 145 -3.86 -14.65 -0.53
C SER A 145 -5.33 -14.32 -0.62
N GLY A 146 -5.65 -13.08 -0.97
CA GLY A 146 -7.03 -12.62 -1.10
C GLY A 146 -7.57 -11.97 0.17
N GLY A 147 -8.87 -11.69 0.16
CA GLY A 147 -9.54 -10.93 1.22
C GLY A 147 -9.46 -9.42 1.01
N ILE A 148 -10.02 -8.67 1.96
CA ILE A 148 -10.15 -7.21 1.90
C ILE A 148 -9.52 -6.50 3.10
N TYR A 149 -8.99 -7.25 4.07
CA TYR A 149 -8.28 -6.68 5.21
C TYR A 149 -6.83 -6.41 4.84
N GLY A 150 -6.32 -5.26 5.26
CA GLY A 150 -4.93 -4.88 5.04
C GLY A 150 -4.75 -3.38 4.83
N TRP A 151 -3.53 -3.00 4.50
CA TRP A 151 -3.19 -1.66 4.01
C TRP A 151 -3.52 -1.55 2.52
N CYS A 152 -4.11 -0.43 2.14
CA CYS A 152 -4.28 -0.01 0.76
C CYS A 152 -4.08 1.51 0.71
N ILE A 153 -3.01 1.97 0.09
CA ILE A 153 -2.71 3.39 -0.02
C ILE A 153 -3.68 4.08 -0.99
N ASP A 154 -3.95 5.36 -0.74
CA ASP A 154 -4.66 6.24 -1.66
C ASP A 154 -3.62 6.94 -2.54
N GLY A 155 -3.31 6.32 -3.68
CA GLY A 155 -2.27 6.78 -4.60
C GLY A 155 -2.57 8.16 -5.17
N ASP A 156 -3.83 8.45 -5.53
CA ASP A 156 -4.25 9.74 -6.06
C ASP A 156 -3.99 10.86 -5.04
N ALA A 157 -4.50 10.68 -3.81
CA ALA A 157 -4.33 11.68 -2.76
C ALA A 157 -2.86 11.87 -2.35
N LEU A 158 -2.05 10.80 -2.39
CA LEU A 158 -0.62 10.88 -2.11
C LEU A 158 0.12 11.63 -3.21
N ALA A 159 -0.16 11.33 -4.48
CA ALA A 159 0.48 11.99 -5.62
C ALA A 159 0.21 13.50 -5.63
N GLU A 160 -1.04 13.90 -5.32
CA GLU A 160 -1.41 15.32 -5.17
C GLU A 160 -0.60 16.01 -4.05
N GLN A 161 -0.45 15.33 -2.89
CA GLN A 161 0.31 15.90 -1.76
C GLN A 161 1.81 16.03 -2.06
N ILE A 162 2.39 15.02 -2.72
CA ILE A 162 3.79 15.07 -3.15
C ILE A 162 3.99 16.21 -4.15
N ALA A 163 3.17 16.30 -5.20
CA ALA A 163 3.30 17.35 -6.21
C ALA A 163 3.20 18.74 -5.58
N ALA A 164 2.23 18.96 -4.70
CA ALA A 164 2.07 20.24 -4.00
C ALA A 164 3.27 20.60 -3.11
N ALA A 165 3.86 19.63 -2.41
CA ALA A 165 5.06 19.85 -1.60
C ALA A 165 6.27 20.20 -2.45
N LEU A 166 6.45 19.54 -3.60
CA LEU A 166 7.53 19.81 -4.54
C LEU A 166 7.38 21.19 -5.17
N GLU A 167 6.18 21.59 -5.60
CA GLU A 167 5.88 22.91 -6.15
C GLU A 167 6.11 24.04 -5.14
N ALA A 168 5.85 23.77 -3.85
CA ALA A 168 6.12 24.70 -2.76
C ALA A 168 7.62 24.79 -2.38
N GLY A 169 8.48 23.91 -2.91
CA GLY A 169 9.89 23.81 -2.53
C GLY A 169 10.09 23.42 -1.05
N ALA A 170 9.14 22.71 -0.44
CA ALA A 170 9.09 22.45 0.99
C ALA A 170 9.47 21.00 1.30
N ALA A 171 10.65 20.80 1.88
CA ALA A 171 11.01 19.49 2.46
C ALA A 171 10.20 19.20 3.72
N GLY A 172 9.83 17.91 3.91
CA GLY A 172 8.99 17.55 5.04
C GLY A 172 8.71 16.06 5.21
N SER A 173 7.56 15.79 5.81
CA SER A 173 7.03 14.44 5.97
C SER A 173 5.56 14.42 5.61
N ILE A 174 5.14 13.37 4.90
CA ILE A 174 3.75 13.10 4.53
C ILE A 174 3.36 11.76 5.15
N GLU A 175 2.29 11.74 5.96
CA GLU A 175 1.64 10.49 6.33
C GLU A 175 0.83 10.02 5.11
N ILE A 176 1.12 8.81 4.64
CA ILE A 176 0.52 8.24 3.43
C ILE A 176 -0.99 8.09 3.64
N PRO A 177 -1.83 8.75 2.82
CA PRO A 177 -3.27 8.53 2.88
C PRO A 177 -3.61 7.11 2.45
N CYS A 178 -4.61 6.51 3.11
CA CYS A 178 -5.00 5.13 2.86
C CYS A 178 -6.51 5.00 2.73
N THR A 179 -6.97 4.15 1.83
CA THR A 179 -8.37 3.73 1.70
C THR A 179 -8.72 2.60 2.66
N SER A 180 -7.71 1.81 3.09
CA SER A 180 -7.82 0.77 4.10
C SER A 180 -6.55 0.71 4.94
N SER A 181 -6.67 0.26 6.20
CA SER A 181 -5.55 0.14 7.13
C SER A 181 -5.58 -1.17 7.91
N ALA A 182 -4.43 -1.57 8.44
CA ALA A 182 -4.24 -2.76 9.27
C ALA A 182 -3.62 -2.39 10.63
N ALA A 183 -3.53 -3.36 11.54
CA ALA A 183 -3.01 -3.15 12.88
C ALA A 183 -1.50 -2.85 12.91
N THR A 184 -0.73 -3.42 11.97
CA THR A 184 0.72 -3.21 11.84
C THR A 184 1.12 -3.11 10.37
N VAL A 185 2.27 -2.52 10.09
CA VAL A 185 2.82 -2.46 8.73
C VAL A 185 3.70 -3.69 8.50
N ASN A 186 3.17 -4.66 7.76
CA ASN A 186 3.87 -5.88 7.34
C ASN A 186 3.22 -6.46 6.07
N PRO A 187 3.46 -5.89 4.89
CA PRO A 187 2.73 -6.21 3.66
C PRO A 187 2.80 -7.68 3.22
N HIS A 188 3.88 -8.38 3.55
CA HIS A 188 4.10 -9.77 3.16
C HIS A 188 3.93 -10.78 4.31
N GLY A 189 3.49 -10.32 5.47
CA GLY A 189 3.32 -11.14 6.67
C GLY A 189 2.06 -10.81 7.43
N GLN A 190 2.09 -11.09 8.73
CA GLN A 190 1.00 -10.76 9.63
C GLN A 190 0.95 -9.24 9.84
N ASP A 191 -0.06 -8.59 9.26
CA ASP A 191 -0.36 -7.17 9.45
C ASP A 191 -1.55 -6.93 10.40
N TRP A 192 -2.17 -8.01 10.89
CA TRP A 192 -3.21 -8.00 11.92
C TRP A 192 -2.64 -8.26 13.31
N GLY A 193 -3.43 -7.95 14.34
CA GLY A 193 -3.06 -8.16 15.74
C GLY A 193 -3.01 -9.64 16.16
N ALA A 194 -2.73 -9.88 17.44
CA ALA A 194 -2.74 -11.23 18.00
C ALA A 194 -4.14 -11.83 18.09
N ARG A 195 -5.17 -10.98 18.17
CA ARG A 195 -6.58 -11.40 18.20
C ARG A 195 -7.09 -11.60 16.78
N TYR A 196 -7.37 -12.86 16.40
CA TYR A 196 -7.92 -13.20 15.09
C TYR A 196 -8.50 -14.62 15.06
N ILE A 197 -9.40 -14.89 14.10
CA ILE A 197 -9.94 -16.20 13.82
C ILE A 197 -9.17 -16.80 12.65
N ASP A 198 -8.72 -18.03 12.83
CA ASP A 198 -8.05 -18.86 11.82
C ASP A 198 -9.00 -19.97 11.40
N VAL A 199 -9.32 -20.06 10.13
CA VAL A 199 -10.17 -21.11 9.53
C VAL A 199 -9.34 -21.93 8.57
N ASP A 200 -8.93 -23.09 9.00
CA ASP A 200 -8.17 -24.05 8.20
C ASP A 200 -9.15 -24.96 7.44
N ARG A 201 -9.25 -24.75 6.12
CA ARG A 201 -10.16 -25.51 5.26
C ARG A 201 -9.70 -26.97 5.06
N THR A 202 -8.40 -27.22 5.17
CA THR A 202 -7.85 -28.57 5.08
C THR A 202 -8.07 -29.36 6.35
N GLU A 203 -7.83 -28.74 7.51
CA GLU A 203 -8.09 -29.34 8.82
C GLU A 203 -9.60 -29.42 9.12
N GLN A 204 -10.42 -28.60 8.45
CA GLN A 204 -11.84 -28.38 8.76
C GLN A 204 -12.03 -28.00 10.22
N HIS A 205 -11.19 -27.08 10.68
CA HIS A 205 -11.14 -26.61 12.05
C HIS A 205 -10.92 -25.09 12.09
N ALA A 206 -11.61 -24.43 13.01
CA ALA A 206 -11.45 -23.01 13.24
C ALA A 206 -10.96 -22.75 14.66
N ARG A 207 -10.05 -21.77 14.81
CA ARG A 207 -9.47 -21.34 16.09
C ARG A 207 -9.61 -19.82 16.23
N PHE A 208 -10.00 -19.39 17.39
CA PHE A 208 -10.04 -17.96 17.71
C PHE A 208 -8.97 -17.68 18.76
N TYR A 209 -7.96 -16.92 18.38
CA TYR A 209 -6.88 -16.51 19.27
C TYR A 209 -7.22 -15.18 19.96
N GLY A 210 -6.93 -15.06 21.24
CA GLY A 210 -7.02 -13.85 22.03
C GLY A 210 -5.78 -12.95 21.88
N ASP A 211 -5.81 -11.79 22.55
CA ASP A 211 -4.71 -10.81 22.50
C ASP A 211 -3.38 -11.33 23.05
N ASP A 212 -3.40 -12.36 23.85
CA ASP A 212 -2.22 -13.05 24.43
C ASP A 212 -1.78 -14.26 23.57
N GLY A 213 -2.43 -14.52 22.44
CA GLY A 213 -2.18 -15.66 21.57
C GLY A 213 -2.75 -16.98 22.07
N SER A 214 -3.47 -17.01 23.19
CA SER A 214 -4.19 -18.19 23.65
C SER A 214 -5.43 -18.45 22.82
N ILE A 215 -5.83 -19.72 22.70
CA ILE A 215 -7.11 -20.09 22.06
C ILE A 215 -8.24 -19.74 23.04
N ILE A 216 -9.11 -18.83 22.64
CA ILE A 216 -10.29 -18.43 23.40
C ILE A 216 -11.55 -19.14 22.92
N TRP A 217 -11.53 -19.69 21.72
CA TRP A 217 -12.58 -20.55 21.16
C TRP A 217 -11.99 -21.43 20.05
N GLU A 218 -12.51 -22.64 19.89
CA GLU A 218 -12.20 -23.50 18.75
C GLU A 218 -13.33 -24.47 18.45
N SER A 219 -13.43 -24.91 17.20
CA SER A 219 -14.43 -25.86 16.75
C SER A 219 -14.03 -26.55 15.46
N ASP A 220 -14.44 -27.82 15.31
CA ASP A 220 -14.61 -28.44 14.01
C ASP A 220 -15.69 -27.69 13.22
N VAL A 221 -15.47 -27.50 11.91
CA VAL A 221 -16.35 -26.79 11.01
C VAL A 221 -16.71 -27.64 9.78
N VAL A 222 -17.70 -27.19 9.00
CA VAL A 222 -17.88 -27.66 7.63
C VAL A 222 -17.93 -26.45 6.73
N THR A 223 -16.92 -26.32 5.89
CA THR A 223 -16.78 -25.23 4.92
C THR A 223 -17.51 -25.53 3.60
N GLY A 224 -17.38 -24.64 2.64
CA GLY A 224 -17.96 -24.78 1.31
C GLY A 224 -17.49 -26.03 0.56
N GLN A 225 -18.28 -26.48 -0.40
CA GLN A 225 -18.05 -27.72 -1.18
C GLN A 225 -17.25 -27.43 -2.46
N PRO A 226 -15.92 -27.72 -2.52
CA PRO A 226 -15.05 -27.31 -3.62
C PRO A 226 -15.44 -27.89 -4.98
N ASN A 227 -15.79 -29.19 -5.01
CA ASN A 227 -16.14 -29.87 -6.26
C ASN A 227 -17.46 -29.41 -6.90
N LYS A 228 -18.17 -28.51 -6.25
CA LYS A 228 -19.35 -27.81 -6.79
C LYS A 228 -19.09 -26.31 -7.05
N GLY A 229 -17.85 -25.84 -6.87
CA GLY A 229 -17.53 -24.42 -6.99
C GLY A 229 -18.08 -23.56 -5.85
N HIS A 230 -18.33 -24.17 -4.70
CA HIS A 230 -18.84 -23.51 -3.50
C HIS A 230 -17.76 -23.35 -2.44
N ASP A 231 -16.52 -23.11 -2.84
CA ASP A 231 -15.43 -22.92 -1.89
C ASP A 231 -15.72 -21.78 -0.91
N THR A 232 -15.36 -21.96 0.35
CA THR A 232 -15.22 -20.83 1.27
C THR A 232 -14.03 -20.00 0.79
N PRO A 233 -14.20 -18.70 0.44
CA PRO A 233 -13.12 -17.93 -0.15
C PRO A 233 -11.92 -17.78 0.80
N ALA A 234 -10.74 -18.17 0.32
CA ALA A 234 -9.50 -17.92 1.04
C ALA A 234 -9.23 -16.42 1.11
N GLY A 235 -8.50 -15.99 2.15
CA GLY A 235 -8.12 -14.59 2.28
C GLY A 235 -8.08 -14.13 3.73
N VAL A 236 -7.67 -12.87 3.90
CA VAL A 236 -7.74 -12.16 5.17
C VAL A 236 -8.93 -11.20 5.14
N TRP A 237 -9.87 -11.46 6.00
CA TRP A 237 -11.18 -10.81 6.07
C TRP A 237 -11.37 -10.15 7.43
N SER A 238 -12.48 -9.43 7.60
CA SER A 238 -12.96 -8.96 8.91
C SER A 238 -14.39 -9.41 9.13
N ILE A 239 -14.76 -9.64 10.36
CA ILE A 239 -16.17 -9.87 10.72
C ILE A 239 -16.98 -8.62 10.41
N THR A 240 -17.96 -8.75 9.52
CA THR A 240 -18.75 -7.63 8.99
C THR A 240 -20.07 -7.39 9.72
N SER A 241 -20.64 -8.48 10.29
CA SER A 241 -21.91 -8.41 11.03
C SER A 241 -22.00 -9.49 12.09
N ARG A 242 -22.84 -9.26 13.08
CA ARG A 242 -23.27 -10.23 14.10
C ARG A 242 -24.78 -10.13 14.27
N GLU A 243 -25.46 -11.21 14.02
CA GLU A 243 -26.93 -11.28 14.12
C GLU A 243 -27.33 -12.50 14.93
N HIS A 244 -28.41 -12.35 15.69
CA HIS A 244 -28.99 -13.42 16.53
C HIS A 244 -30.51 -13.39 16.41
N ASP A 245 -31.14 -14.54 16.52
CA ASP A 245 -32.56 -14.81 16.42
C ASP A 245 -33.15 -14.77 14.98
N ASP A 246 -33.66 -15.94 14.58
CA ASP A 246 -34.48 -16.21 13.40
C ASP A 246 -33.98 -15.57 12.08
N ILE A 247 -32.71 -15.85 11.77
CA ILE A 247 -32.07 -15.34 10.56
C ILE A 247 -32.40 -16.27 9.40
N ASN A 248 -32.91 -15.72 8.31
CA ASN A 248 -33.24 -16.48 7.12
C ASN A 248 -32.14 -16.34 6.07
N LEU A 249 -31.39 -17.42 5.85
CA LEU A 249 -30.36 -17.50 4.81
C LEU A 249 -30.98 -18.05 3.54
N ARG A 250 -30.87 -17.31 2.43
CA ARG A 250 -31.46 -17.69 1.14
C ARG A 250 -30.41 -17.78 0.05
N GLY A 251 -30.54 -18.80 -0.77
CA GLY A 251 -29.78 -18.99 -1.98
C GLY A 251 -30.14 -18.02 -3.10
N PRO A 252 -29.40 -18.07 -4.22
CA PRO A 252 -29.77 -17.38 -5.43
C PRO A 252 -31.20 -17.72 -5.84
N VAL A 253 -31.87 -16.77 -6.48
CA VAL A 253 -33.21 -17.01 -7.06
C VAL A 253 -33.05 -17.81 -8.35
N GLY A 254 -33.68 -18.97 -8.43
CA GLY A 254 -33.73 -19.82 -9.61
C GLY A 254 -34.63 -19.26 -10.73
N ASP A 255 -34.66 -19.95 -11.87
CA ASP A 255 -35.49 -19.57 -13.01
C ASP A 255 -37.01 -19.62 -12.73
N ASP A 256 -37.42 -20.32 -11.69
CA ASP A 256 -38.80 -20.42 -11.19
C ASP A 256 -39.19 -19.26 -10.26
N GLY A 257 -38.26 -18.38 -9.94
CA GLY A 257 -38.47 -17.22 -9.05
C GLY A 257 -38.36 -17.54 -7.56
N GLU A 258 -38.03 -18.79 -7.20
CA GLU A 258 -37.83 -19.23 -5.82
C GLU A 258 -36.33 -19.34 -5.49
N PRO A 259 -35.93 -19.17 -4.22
CA PRO A 259 -34.54 -19.39 -3.84
C PRO A 259 -34.17 -20.87 -3.96
N GLU A 260 -32.98 -21.17 -4.47
CA GLU A 260 -32.45 -22.55 -4.60
C GLU A 260 -32.41 -23.28 -3.26
N TRP A 261 -32.29 -22.55 -2.18
CA TRP A 261 -32.37 -23.02 -0.81
C TRP A 261 -32.80 -21.90 0.13
N ASP A 262 -33.45 -22.28 1.23
CA ASP A 262 -33.94 -21.40 2.30
C ASP A 262 -33.66 -22.11 3.62
N SER A 263 -32.95 -21.46 4.54
CA SER A 263 -32.53 -22.07 5.79
C SER A 263 -32.61 -21.07 6.95
N HIS A 264 -33.29 -21.46 8.03
CA HIS A 264 -33.37 -20.68 9.25
C HIS A 264 -32.23 -21.05 10.19
N VAL A 265 -31.49 -20.04 10.66
CA VAL A 265 -30.41 -20.17 11.62
C VAL A 265 -30.60 -19.19 12.77
N GLN A 266 -29.96 -19.46 13.90
CA GLN A 266 -30.06 -18.58 15.08
C GLN A 266 -28.93 -17.60 15.20
N TYR A 267 -27.77 -17.93 14.65
CA TYR A 267 -26.56 -17.11 14.71
C TYR A 267 -26.01 -16.89 13.33
N TRP A 268 -25.66 -15.65 13.04
CA TRP A 268 -24.93 -15.26 11.85
C TRP A 268 -23.78 -14.33 12.21
N MET A 269 -22.60 -14.64 11.71
CA MET A 269 -21.41 -13.79 11.84
C MET A 269 -20.76 -13.69 10.46
N GLY A 270 -21.00 -12.56 9.79
CA GLY A 270 -20.57 -12.32 8.40
C GLY A 270 -19.06 -12.20 8.26
N VAL A 271 -18.50 -12.81 7.23
CA VAL A 271 -17.06 -12.79 6.88
C VAL A 271 -16.85 -12.15 5.52
N VAL A 272 -17.52 -12.63 4.47
CA VAL A 272 -17.41 -12.10 3.11
C VAL A 272 -18.71 -11.39 2.76
N GLY A 273 -18.77 -10.12 3.10
CA GLY A 273 -20.00 -9.33 2.94
C GLY A 273 -21.19 -10.00 3.62
N SER A 274 -22.31 -10.11 2.91
CA SER A 274 -23.50 -10.83 3.34
C SER A 274 -23.58 -12.27 2.79
N ALA A 275 -22.58 -12.72 2.03
CA ALA A 275 -22.65 -13.98 1.28
C ALA A 275 -22.06 -15.16 2.06
N VAL A 276 -21.02 -14.95 2.85
CA VAL A 276 -20.33 -16.02 3.59
C VAL A 276 -20.11 -15.58 5.03
N GLY A 277 -20.46 -16.47 5.95
CA GLY A 277 -20.27 -16.23 7.38
C GLY A 277 -20.26 -17.52 8.17
N PHE A 278 -20.00 -17.42 9.46
CA PHE A 278 -20.24 -18.49 10.43
C PHE A 278 -21.71 -18.52 10.80
N HIS A 279 -22.28 -19.70 10.86
CA HIS A 279 -23.65 -19.88 11.38
C HIS A 279 -23.83 -21.32 11.91
N ASN A 280 -24.82 -21.48 12.79
CA ASN A 280 -25.25 -22.82 13.21
C ASN A 280 -25.93 -23.56 12.05
N ALA A 281 -25.70 -24.86 11.96
CA ALA A 281 -26.28 -25.73 10.94
C ALA A 281 -27.08 -26.89 11.60
N PRO A 282 -28.35 -26.64 12.01
CA PRO A 282 -29.14 -27.63 12.77
C PRO A 282 -29.45 -28.89 11.98
N TRP A 283 -29.28 -28.91 10.66
CA TRP A 283 -29.43 -30.07 9.79
C TRP A 283 -28.22 -30.99 9.76
N ARG A 284 -27.11 -30.66 10.49
CA ARG A 284 -25.88 -31.44 10.58
C ARG A 284 -25.73 -32.02 11.98
N SER A 285 -25.32 -33.26 12.05
CA SER A 285 -24.96 -33.94 13.31
C SER A 285 -23.44 -34.14 13.46
N GLN A 286 -22.67 -33.85 12.41
CA GLN A 286 -21.22 -34.06 12.39
C GLN A 286 -20.54 -32.86 11.73
N PHE A 287 -19.36 -32.52 12.23
CA PHE A 287 -18.51 -31.45 11.75
C PHE A 287 -17.06 -31.93 11.62
N GLY A 288 -16.24 -31.26 10.87
CA GLY A 288 -14.84 -31.62 10.66
C GLY A 288 -14.61 -32.70 9.61
N GLY A 289 -13.36 -33.13 9.49
CA GLY A 289 -12.94 -34.20 8.58
C GLY A 289 -13.23 -33.91 7.12
N ASN A 290 -13.63 -34.93 6.35
CA ASN A 290 -13.82 -34.81 4.90
C ASN A 290 -15.27 -34.51 4.48
N ILE A 291 -16.15 -34.13 5.41
CA ILE A 291 -17.58 -33.92 5.14
C ILE A 291 -17.76 -32.87 4.05
N TYR A 292 -16.97 -31.80 4.05
CA TYR A 292 -17.04 -30.69 3.09
C TYR A 292 -16.87 -31.15 1.63
N THR A 293 -16.18 -32.25 1.37
CA THR A 293 -15.92 -32.71 0.00
C THR A 293 -17.17 -33.27 -0.71
N TRP A 294 -18.15 -33.77 0.04
CA TRP A 294 -19.37 -34.43 -0.50
C TRP A 294 -20.67 -33.84 0.07
N TYR A 295 -20.64 -33.23 1.22
CA TYR A 295 -21.78 -32.57 1.86
C TYR A 295 -21.34 -31.22 2.50
N GLY A 296 -20.58 -30.41 1.76
CA GLY A 296 -20.17 -29.07 2.16
C GLY A 296 -21.32 -28.06 2.14
N SER A 297 -21.04 -26.85 2.54
CA SER A 297 -21.95 -25.71 2.44
C SER A 297 -21.87 -25.07 1.05
N HIS A 298 -22.62 -23.97 0.82
CA HIS A 298 -22.51 -23.12 -0.36
C HIS A 298 -21.46 -21.99 -0.17
N GLY A 299 -20.50 -22.17 0.72
CA GLY A 299 -19.43 -21.21 1.04
C GLY A 299 -19.35 -20.83 2.51
N CYS A 300 -20.44 -20.91 3.25
CA CYS A 300 -20.48 -20.57 4.67
C CYS A 300 -19.69 -21.58 5.53
N ILE A 301 -19.33 -21.15 6.74
CA ILE A 301 -18.62 -21.94 7.74
C ILE A 301 -19.65 -22.42 8.76
N ASN A 302 -20.04 -23.70 8.62
CA ASN A 302 -21.08 -24.30 9.44
C ASN A 302 -20.55 -24.77 10.80
N LEU A 303 -21.29 -24.46 11.85
CA LEU A 303 -21.03 -24.81 13.25
C LEU A 303 -22.19 -25.61 13.86
N SER A 304 -21.91 -26.36 14.95
CA SER A 304 -22.97 -26.83 15.83
C SER A 304 -23.66 -25.63 16.49
N MET A 305 -24.88 -25.87 17.02
CA MET A 305 -25.62 -24.83 17.77
C MET A 305 -24.80 -24.30 18.94
N GLU A 306 -24.24 -25.21 19.74
CA GLU A 306 -23.42 -24.85 20.91
C GLU A 306 -22.20 -24.03 20.52
N LYS A 307 -21.47 -24.44 19.49
CA LYS A 307 -20.25 -23.74 19.02
C LYS A 307 -20.55 -22.38 18.38
N ALA A 308 -21.69 -22.24 17.73
CA ALA A 308 -22.13 -20.96 17.21
C ALA A 308 -22.51 -19.99 18.33
N ASP A 309 -23.18 -20.45 19.39
CA ASP A 309 -23.47 -19.65 20.58
C ASP A 309 -22.20 -19.20 21.30
N GLU A 310 -21.26 -20.13 21.54
CA GLU A 310 -19.96 -19.82 22.14
C GLU A 310 -19.20 -18.76 21.32
N LEU A 311 -19.10 -18.94 20.01
CA LEU A 311 -18.40 -17.99 19.12
C LEU A 311 -19.09 -16.63 19.14
N TYR A 312 -20.40 -16.61 19.02
CA TYR A 312 -21.19 -15.38 19.03
C TYR A 312 -20.95 -14.55 20.30
N ASN A 313 -20.73 -15.18 21.44
CA ASN A 313 -20.52 -14.48 22.72
C ASN A 313 -19.11 -13.85 22.84
N VAL A 314 -18.14 -14.26 22.02
CA VAL A 314 -16.75 -13.75 22.10
C VAL A 314 -16.32 -12.95 20.87
N ILE A 315 -16.94 -13.18 19.70
CA ILE A 315 -16.58 -12.52 18.43
C ILE A 315 -17.12 -11.08 18.40
N GLN A 316 -16.40 -10.20 17.72
CA GLN A 316 -16.80 -8.80 17.53
C GLN A 316 -16.73 -8.43 16.03
N VAL A 317 -17.56 -7.47 15.63
CA VAL A 317 -17.41 -6.85 14.30
C VAL A 317 -16.05 -6.15 14.23
N GLY A 318 -15.30 -6.41 13.17
CA GLY A 318 -13.93 -5.93 12.99
C GLY A 318 -12.85 -6.95 13.41
N ASP A 319 -13.19 -8.03 14.14
CA ASP A 319 -12.23 -9.12 14.37
C ASP A 319 -11.74 -9.68 13.03
N VAL A 320 -10.43 -9.89 12.91
CA VAL A 320 -9.84 -10.43 11.68
C VAL A 320 -10.15 -11.92 11.57
N CYS A 321 -10.53 -12.34 10.37
CA CYS A 321 -10.81 -13.75 10.03
C CYS A 321 -9.96 -14.17 8.84
N ILE A 322 -9.09 -15.16 9.05
CA ILE A 322 -8.21 -15.71 8.05
C ILE A 322 -8.77 -17.05 7.60
N VAL A 323 -8.97 -17.21 6.30
CA VAL A 323 -9.43 -18.46 5.69
C VAL A 323 -8.32 -18.97 4.76
N HIS A 324 -7.83 -20.19 5.03
CA HIS A 324 -6.70 -20.76 4.28
C HIS A 324 -6.83 -22.30 4.17
N ASP A 325 -5.86 -22.92 3.48
CA ASP A 325 -5.72 -24.40 3.33
C ASP A 325 -4.71 -24.99 4.30
#